data_13969297e1c7c1d31682fd575cc1c290
#
_entry.id   13969297e1c7c1d31682fd575cc1c290
#
_cell.length_a   1.000
_cell.length_b   1.000
_cell.length_c   1.000
_cell.angle_alpha   90.00
_cell.angle_beta   90.00
_cell.angle_gamma   90.00
#
_symmetry.space_group_name_H-M   'P 1'
#
loop_
_entity.id
_entity.type
_entity.pdbx_description
1 polymer ?
#
loop_
_entity_poly.entity_id
_entity_poly.type
_entity_poly.pdbx_seq_one_letter_code
_entity_poly.pdbx_strand_id
1 'polypeptide(L)'
;MLLRLLSSSLGRSQAARELRWMQQARDSGASSLSLEDMVNRRLTGEPLQYILGTQPFGPLNLLTRPPVLIPRPETENWVIKLAETLSPTPSKPVTLLDLGTGSGCIPLLLCHLWPPGSINAHAVDVSTHALRLAEDNAKFCGFPSRSNEEKPHNTFSTHKANFLARDFWQVASRINPAFDIITSNPPYIPFDEYLKLSPSVLNFEDPKALFGGPSGLEFYHAIARLVSSKDILRPDAMVALEVGHNQARSVESIMRATGRFRLTEIWLDPWGKQRTVIARV
;
A
#
# COMPACT_ATOMS: atom_id res chain seq x y z
N MET A 1 -9.42 35.85 2.52
CA MET A 1 -10.46 35.22 3.39
C MET A 1 -10.11 33.74 3.63
N LEU A 2 -10.00 32.90 2.63
CA LEU A 2 -9.78 31.44 2.77
C LEU A 2 -8.49 31.06 3.53
N LEU A 3 -7.37 31.75 3.26
CA LEU A 3 -6.13 31.51 4.01
C LEU A 3 -6.32 31.75 5.52
N ARG A 4 -7.09 32.78 5.89
CA ARG A 4 -7.34 33.09 7.31
C ARG A 4 -8.16 31.99 7.99
N LEU A 5 -9.17 31.45 7.28
CA LEU A 5 -9.99 30.35 7.77
C LEU A 5 -9.15 29.08 8.00
N LEU A 6 -8.33 28.69 7.02
CA LEU A 6 -7.42 27.54 7.17
C LEU A 6 -6.36 27.76 8.26
N SER A 7 -5.86 29.00 8.40
CA SER A 7 -4.81 29.30 9.37
C SER A 7 -5.26 29.14 10.82
N SER A 8 -6.55 29.34 11.11
CA SER A 8 -7.10 29.14 12.46
C SER A 8 -7.09 27.67 12.89
N SER A 9 -7.16 26.74 11.93
CA SER A 9 -7.17 25.28 12.18
C SER A 9 -5.79 24.65 12.03
N LEU A 10 -5.01 25.06 11.03
CA LEU A 10 -3.78 24.37 10.62
C LEU A 10 -2.48 25.13 10.97
N GLY A 11 -2.61 26.38 11.40
CA GLY A 11 -1.48 27.31 11.49
C GLY A 11 -1.09 27.89 10.11
N ARG A 12 -0.49 29.10 10.13
CA ARG A 12 -0.30 29.91 8.92
C ARG A 12 0.56 29.24 7.83
N SER A 13 1.63 28.57 8.23
CA SER A 13 2.57 27.96 7.28
C SER A 13 1.93 26.77 6.53
N GLN A 14 1.26 25.87 7.26
CA GLN A 14 0.58 24.73 6.68
C GLN A 14 -0.60 25.17 5.82
N ALA A 15 -1.43 26.07 6.32
CA ALA A 15 -2.57 26.63 5.58
C ALA A 15 -2.16 27.25 4.24
N ALA A 16 -1.03 27.98 4.21
CA ALA A 16 -0.53 28.58 2.97
C ALA A 16 -0.03 27.53 1.96
N ARG A 17 0.57 26.42 2.43
CA ARG A 17 0.97 25.31 1.55
C ARG A 17 -0.24 24.58 1.00
N GLU A 18 -1.17 24.17 1.86
CA GLU A 18 -2.35 23.40 1.45
C GLU A 18 -3.24 24.22 0.50
N LEU A 19 -3.42 25.53 0.76
CA LEU A 19 -4.18 26.42 -0.11
C LEU A 19 -3.55 26.51 -1.52
N ARG A 20 -2.21 26.57 -1.62
CA ARG A 20 -1.53 26.55 -2.93
C ARG A 20 -1.77 25.24 -3.68
N TRP A 21 -1.70 24.08 -3.00
CA TRP A 21 -1.99 22.79 -3.62
C TRP A 21 -3.45 22.68 -4.09
N MET A 22 -4.40 23.20 -3.32
CA MET A 22 -5.81 23.29 -3.73
C MET A 22 -5.98 24.18 -4.98
N GLN A 23 -5.31 25.34 -5.03
CA GLN A 23 -5.29 26.21 -6.21
C GLN A 23 -4.72 25.50 -7.43
N GLN A 24 -3.57 24.85 -7.29
CA GLN A 24 -2.95 24.08 -8.37
C GLN A 24 -3.85 22.96 -8.89
N ALA A 25 -4.49 22.20 -8.00
CA ALA A 25 -5.40 21.11 -8.39
C ALA A 25 -6.63 21.65 -9.16
N ARG A 26 -7.17 22.78 -8.75
CA ARG A 26 -8.26 23.46 -9.48
C ARG A 26 -7.79 23.97 -10.85
N ASP A 27 -6.68 24.69 -10.89
CA ASP A 27 -6.19 25.37 -12.11
C ASP A 27 -5.69 24.39 -13.16
N SER A 28 -5.21 23.21 -12.75
CA SER A 28 -4.85 22.09 -13.64
C SER A 28 -6.05 21.26 -14.11
N GLY A 29 -7.25 21.50 -13.59
CA GLY A 29 -8.43 20.67 -13.86
C GLY A 29 -8.40 19.28 -13.18
N ALA A 30 -7.44 19.03 -12.27
CA ALA A 30 -7.36 17.78 -11.51
C ALA A 30 -8.52 17.62 -10.51
N SER A 31 -9.13 18.73 -10.10
CA SER A 31 -10.33 18.73 -9.27
C SER A 31 -11.40 19.65 -9.86
N SER A 32 -12.65 19.18 -9.86
CA SER A 32 -13.82 19.97 -10.23
C SER A 32 -14.39 20.81 -9.09
N LEU A 33 -13.84 20.71 -7.87
CA LEU A 33 -14.31 21.42 -6.69
C LEU A 33 -13.89 22.88 -6.76
N SER A 34 -14.76 23.77 -6.26
CA SER A 34 -14.37 25.16 -6.01
C SER A 34 -13.34 25.24 -4.88
N LEU A 35 -12.53 26.28 -4.87
CA LEU A 35 -11.55 26.48 -3.80
C LEU A 35 -12.21 26.64 -2.43
N GLU A 36 -13.40 27.22 -2.38
CA GLU A 36 -14.22 27.37 -1.17
C GLU A 36 -14.69 26.01 -0.66
N ASP A 37 -15.17 25.13 -1.54
CA ASP A 37 -15.58 23.78 -1.17
C ASP A 37 -14.41 22.97 -0.64
N MET A 38 -13.24 23.04 -1.28
CA MET A 38 -12.02 22.37 -0.81
C MET A 38 -11.64 22.85 0.60
N VAL A 39 -11.67 24.15 0.84
CA VAL A 39 -11.37 24.74 2.17
C VAL A 39 -12.40 24.30 3.19
N ASN A 40 -13.69 24.34 2.87
CA ASN A 40 -14.76 23.91 3.77
C ASN A 40 -14.60 22.43 4.16
N ARG A 41 -14.37 21.54 3.20
CA ARG A 41 -14.10 20.12 3.45
C ARG A 41 -12.86 19.95 4.36
N ARG A 42 -11.80 20.71 4.10
CA ARG A 42 -10.58 20.66 4.93
C ARG A 42 -10.82 21.10 6.37
N LEU A 43 -11.68 22.08 6.59
CA LEU A 43 -12.08 22.55 7.91
C LEU A 43 -12.92 21.55 8.70
N THR A 44 -13.62 20.62 8.02
CA THR A 44 -14.29 19.48 8.70
C THR A 44 -13.32 18.37 9.11
N GLY A 45 -12.01 18.53 8.84
CA GLY A 45 -10.98 17.53 9.17
C GLY A 45 -10.70 16.54 8.06
N GLU A 46 -11.33 16.67 6.89
CA GLU A 46 -11.08 15.77 5.77
C GLU A 46 -9.61 15.82 5.32
N PRO A 47 -8.94 14.67 5.10
CA PRO A 47 -7.58 14.63 4.59
C PRO A 47 -7.43 15.37 3.27
N LEU A 48 -6.35 16.14 3.15
CA LEU A 48 -6.10 16.95 1.96
C LEU A 48 -6.08 16.11 0.67
N GLN A 49 -5.50 14.92 0.73
CA GLN A 49 -5.39 14.01 -0.42
C GLN A 49 -6.76 13.59 -0.98
N TYR A 50 -7.75 13.36 -0.12
CA TYR A 50 -9.12 13.08 -0.58
C TYR A 50 -9.78 14.29 -1.23
N ILE A 51 -9.46 15.50 -0.76
CA ILE A 51 -9.93 16.75 -1.35
C ILE A 51 -9.28 17.00 -2.71
N LEU A 52 -7.97 16.76 -2.82
CA LEU A 52 -7.22 16.88 -4.07
C LEU A 52 -7.53 15.75 -5.06
N GLY A 53 -7.98 14.58 -4.54
CA GLY A 53 -8.28 13.40 -5.32
C GLY A 53 -7.06 12.56 -5.69
N THR A 54 -5.85 13.01 -5.34
CA THR A 54 -4.59 12.30 -5.66
C THR A 54 -3.56 12.41 -4.56
N GLN A 55 -2.60 11.46 -4.56
CA GLN A 55 -1.40 11.43 -3.73
C GLN A 55 -0.19 11.04 -4.58
N PRO A 56 0.88 11.84 -4.62
CA PRO A 56 2.16 11.42 -5.18
C PRO A 56 2.71 10.19 -4.45
N PHE A 57 3.27 9.24 -5.20
CA PHE A 57 3.87 8.01 -4.67
C PHE A 57 5.01 7.57 -5.58
N GLY A 58 6.25 7.93 -5.23
CA GLY A 58 7.40 7.87 -6.12
C GLY A 58 7.15 8.71 -7.39
N PRO A 59 7.42 8.17 -8.58
CA PRO A 59 7.13 8.83 -9.85
C PRO A 59 5.64 8.79 -10.24
N LEU A 60 4.80 8.05 -9.52
CA LEU A 60 3.36 7.94 -9.78
C LEU A 60 2.58 9.05 -9.08
N ASN A 61 1.42 9.38 -9.64
CA ASN A 61 0.40 10.15 -8.95
C ASN A 61 -0.85 9.27 -8.84
N LEU A 62 -1.16 8.79 -7.65
CA LEU A 62 -2.24 7.83 -7.41
C LEU A 62 -3.53 8.52 -7.03
N LEU A 63 -4.65 8.06 -7.57
CA LEU A 63 -5.98 8.47 -7.14
C LEU A 63 -6.19 8.07 -5.66
N THR A 64 -6.85 8.95 -4.92
CA THR A 64 -7.24 8.72 -3.53
C THR A 64 -8.73 8.96 -3.35
N ARG A 65 -9.41 8.01 -2.67
CA ARG A 65 -10.85 8.11 -2.37
C ARG A 65 -11.15 7.48 -1.02
N PRO A 66 -11.94 8.16 -0.16
CA PRO A 66 -12.41 7.50 1.05
C PRO A 66 -13.24 6.24 0.72
N PRO A 67 -13.21 5.21 1.54
CA PRO A 67 -12.46 5.12 2.80
C PRO A 67 -11.09 4.43 2.65
N VAL A 68 -10.52 4.32 1.44
CA VAL A 68 -9.26 3.57 1.19
C VAL A 68 -8.07 4.33 1.75
N LEU A 69 -7.22 3.65 2.51
CA LEU A 69 -6.01 4.20 3.12
C LEU A 69 -5.19 5.03 2.10
N ILE A 70 -4.87 6.26 2.48
CA ILE A 70 -4.01 7.13 1.68
C ILE A 70 -2.58 6.57 1.68
N PRO A 71 -1.91 6.39 0.51
CA PRO A 71 -0.52 5.94 0.45
C PRO A 71 0.41 6.78 1.33
N ARG A 72 1.28 6.12 2.10
CA ARG A 72 2.17 6.77 3.08
C ARG A 72 3.60 6.88 2.53
N PRO A 73 4.33 7.96 2.87
CA PRO A 73 5.73 8.13 2.45
C PRO A 73 6.66 7.01 2.93
N GLU A 74 6.38 6.44 4.09
CA GLU A 74 7.12 5.30 4.62
C GLU A 74 7.00 4.08 3.71
N THR A 75 5.79 3.81 3.20
CA THR A 75 5.52 2.72 2.24
C THR A 75 6.26 2.96 0.94
N GLU A 76 6.20 4.17 0.38
CA GLU A 76 6.95 4.56 -0.82
C GLU A 76 8.44 4.24 -0.69
N ASN A 77 9.03 4.62 0.43
CA ASN A 77 10.47 4.48 0.65
C ASN A 77 10.94 3.02 0.61
N TRP A 78 10.27 2.12 1.34
CA TRP A 78 10.71 0.74 1.34
C TRP A 78 10.39 0.01 0.03
N VAL A 79 9.34 0.41 -0.70
CA VAL A 79 9.03 -0.17 -2.01
C VAL A 79 10.09 0.22 -3.05
N ILE A 80 10.57 1.47 -3.04
CA ILE A 80 11.70 1.90 -3.89
C ILE A 80 12.94 1.08 -3.53
N LYS A 81 13.26 0.96 -2.25
CA LYS A 81 14.40 0.15 -1.79
C LYS A 81 14.26 -1.34 -2.18
N LEU A 82 13.04 -1.89 -2.14
CA LEU A 82 12.76 -3.25 -2.61
C LEU A 82 13.03 -3.37 -4.10
N ALA A 83 12.58 -2.40 -4.89
CA ALA A 83 12.82 -2.38 -6.33
C ALA A 83 14.31 -2.37 -6.69
N GLU A 84 15.14 -1.69 -5.91
CA GLU A 84 16.60 -1.62 -6.10
C GLU A 84 17.32 -2.93 -5.72
N THR A 85 16.73 -3.75 -4.85
CA THR A 85 17.35 -5.02 -4.42
C THR A 85 17.12 -6.19 -5.37
N LEU A 86 16.21 -6.03 -6.34
CA LEU A 86 15.85 -7.04 -7.31
C LEU A 86 16.00 -6.48 -8.72
N SER A 87 16.37 -7.35 -9.66
CA SER A 87 16.56 -6.97 -11.08
C SER A 87 15.80 -7.93 -11.99
N PRO A 88 14.46 -7.95 -11.94
CA PRO A 88 13.68 -8.81 -12.81
C PRO A 88 13.83 -8.35 -14.27
N THR A 89 13.70 -9.30 -15.21
CA THR A 89 13.81 -9.03 -16.63
C THR A 89 12.64 -9.67 -17.39
N PRO A 90 12.33 -9.24 -18.61
CA PRO A 90 11.30 -9.89 -19.43
C PRO A 90 11.56 -11.39 -19.70
N SER A 91 12.83 -11.80 -19.71
CA SER A 91 13.21 -13.22 -19.85
C SER A 91 13.12 -14.01 -18.53
N LYS A 92 13.10 -13.31 -17.38
CA LYS A 92 12.93 -13.90 -16.05
C LYS A 92 11.99 -13.01 -15.24
N PRO A 93 10.69 -12.98 -15.58
CA PRO A 93 9.72 -12.18 -14.87
C PRO A 93 9.45 -12.73 -13.47
N VAL A 94 9.13 -11.84 -12.54
CA VAL A 94 8.72 -12.20 -11.18
C VAL A 94 7.21 -12.16 -11.01
N THR A 95 6.69 -13.02 -10.15
CA THR A 95 5.29 -13.04 -9.76
C THR A 95 5.16 -12.48 -8.34
N LEU A 96 4.41 -11.40 -8.20
CA LEU A 96 4.16 -10.70 -6.95
C LEU A 96 2.75 -10.99 -6.43
N LEU A 97 2.62 -11.24 -5.13
CA LEU A 97 1.37 -11.22 -4.38
C LEU A 97 1.39 -10.09 -3.36
N ASP A 98 0.50 -9.11 -3.51
CA ASP A 98 0.36 -8.01 -2.55
C ASP A 98 -0.91 -8.20 -1.71
N LEU A 99 -0.76 -8.33 -0.41
CA LEU A 99 -1.82 -8.65 0.55
C LEU A 99 -2.30 -7.39 1.27
N GLY A 100 -3.61 -7.10 1.18
CA GLY A 100 -4.18 -5.84 1.66
C GLY A 100 -3.75 -4.67 0.80
N THR A 101 -3.92 -4.80 -0.51
CA THR A 101 -3.35 -3.88 -1.52
C THR A 101 -3.83 -2.42 -1.40
N GLY A 102 -5.00 -2.18 -0.81
CA GLY A 102 -5.56 -0.84 -0.68
C GLY A 102 -5.72 -0.14 -2.03
N SER A 103 -5.01 0.95 -2.21
CA SER A 103 -4.98 1.73 -3.46
C SER A 103 -4.19 1.07 -4.60
N GLY A 104 -3.51 -0.05 -4.36
CA GLY A 104 -2.59 -0.69 -5.30
C GLY A 104 -1.20 -0.04 -5.34
N CYS A 105 -0.88 0.84 -4.40
CA CYS A 105 0.35 1.66 -4.46
C CYS A 105 1.64 0.83 -4.53
N ILE A 106 1.74 -0.25 -3.76
CA ILE A 106 2.94 -1.12 -3.75
C ILE A 106 3.15 -1.80 -5.11
N PRO A 107 2.22 -2.63 -5.61
CA PRO A 107 2.42 -3.34 -6.87
C PRO A 107 2.51 -2.41 -8.07
N LEU A 108 1.77 -1.30 -8.11
CA LEU A 108 1.82 -0.35 -9.21
C LEU A 108 3.17 0.39 -9.28
N LEU A 109 3.75 0.74 -8.12
CA LEU A 109 5.08 1.34 -8.10
C LEU A 109 6.14 0.36 -8.60
N LEU A 110 6.08 -0.92 -8.21
CA LEU A 110 6.99 -1.96 -8.72
C LEU A 110 6.79 -2.18 -10.24
N CYS A 111 5.54 -2.20 -10.72
CA CYS A 111 5.25 -2.25 -12.16
C CYS A 111 5.84 -1.06 -12.93
N HIS A 112 5.92 0.11 -12.31
CA HIS A 112 6.49 1.30 -12.94
C HIS A 112 8.03 1.29 -12.94
N LEU A 113 8.64 0.85 -11.84
CA LEU A 113 10.10 0.90 -11.65
C LEU A 113 10.84 -0.20 -12.42
N TRP A 114 10.21 -1.34 -12.67
CA TRP A 114 10.84 -2.48 -13.34
C TRP A 114 10.55 -2.50 -14.85
N PRO A 115 11.44 -3.10 -15.65
CA PRO A 115 11.27 -3.16 -17.10
C PRO A 115 9.93 -3.75 -17.54
N PRO A 116 9.35 -3.30 -18.65
CA PRO A 116 8.12 -3.86 -19.18
C PRO A 116 8.21 -5.39 -19.42
N GLY A 117 7.20 -6.14 -18.98
CA GLY A 117 7.16 -7.60 -19.09
C GLY A 117 7.96 -8.35 -18.02
N SER A 118 8.48 -7.65 -16.99
CA SER A 118 9.30 -8.28 -15.95
C SER A 118 8.55 -8.60 -14.65
N ILE A 119 7.28 -8.18 -14.50
CA ILE A 119 6.47 -8.47 -13.30
C ILE A 119 5.03 -8.81 -13.66
N ASN A 120 4.51 -9.84 -12.97
CA ASN A 120 3.09 -10.17 -12.92
C ASN A 120 2.59 -9.89 -11.48
N ALA A 121 1.84 -8.82 -11.28
CA ALA A 121 1.39 -8.39 -9.97
C ALA A 121 -0.07 -8.81 -9.71
N HIS A 122 -0.26 -9.51 -8.59
CA HIS A 122 -1.56 -9.94 -8.09
C HIS A 122 -1.87 -9.22 -6.78
N ALA A 123 -2.88 -8.36 -6.81
CA ALA A 123 -3.29 -7.50 -5.70
C ALA A 123 -4.52 -8.10 -5.01
N VAL A 124 -4.42 -8.40 -3.72
CA VAL A 124 -5.50 -9.01 -2.93
C VAL A 124 -6.01 -8.01 -1.89
N ASP A 125 -7.32 -7.86 -1.81
CA ASP A 125 -7.98 -7.12 -0.73
C ASP A 125 -9.37 -7.70 -0.42
N VAL A 126 -9.84 -7.48 0.81
CA VAL A 126 -11.20 -7.84 1.23
C VAL A 126 -12.21 -6.76 0.84
N SER A 127 -11.76 -5.52 0.72
CA SER A 127 -12.56 -4.33 0.43
C SER A 127 -12.78 -4.16 -1.08
N THR A 128 -14.05 -4.13 -1.49
CA THR A 128 -14.40 -3.79 -2.88
C THR A 128 -14.07 -2.33 -3.24
N HIS A 129 -14.04 -1.42 -2.27
CA HIS A 129 -13.62 -0.04 -2.49
C HIS A 129 -12.12 0.02 -2.81
N ALA A 130 -11.30 -0.73 -2.07
CA ALA A 130 -9.87 -0.84 -2.32
C ALA A 130 -9.58 -1.40 -3.71
N LEU A 131 -10.19 -2.54 -4.08
CA LEU A 131 -9.97 -3.17 -5.38
C LEU A 131 -10.38 -2.27 -6.55
N ARG A 132 -11.53 -1.59 -6.45
CA ARG A 132 -11.95 -0.61 -7.49
C ARG A 132 -10.97 0.54 -7.62
N LEU A 133 -10.49 1.09 -6.49
CA LEU A 133 -9.50 2.17 -6.52
C LEU A 133 -8.17 1.68 -7.10
N ALA A 134 -7.73 0.47 -6.76
CA ALA A 134 -6.50 -0.12 -7.32
C ALA A 134 -6.61 -0.34 -8.83
N GLU A 135 -7.76 -0.81 -9.34
CA GLU A 135 -8.03 -0.94 -10.78
C GLU A 135 -8.04 0.41 -11.50
N ASP A 136 -8.68 1.42 -10.89
CA ASP A 136 -8.68 2.78 -11.43
C ASP A 136 -7.28 3.38 -11.44
N ASN A 137 -6.48 3.15 -10.39
CA ASN A 137 -5.08 3.54 -10.33
C ASN A 137 -4.22 2.85 -11.39
N ALA A 138 -4.43 1.54 -11.61
CA ALA A 138 -3.73 0.81 -12.66
C ALA A 138 -4.02 1.43 -14.04
N LYS A 139 -5.27 1.73 -14.35
CA LYS A 139 -5.66 2.40 -15.60
C LYS A 139 -5.06 3.82 -15.69
N PHE A 140 -5.15 4.58 -14.61
CA PHE A 140 -4.67 5.96 -14.55
C PHE A 140 -3.15 6.06 -14.73
N CYS A 141 -2.41 5.05 -14.22
CA CYS A 141 -0.96 4.94 -14.36
C CYS A 141 -0.52 4.22 -15.65
N GLY A 142 -1.45 3.82 -16.53
CA GLY A 142 -1.13 3.19 -17.82
C GLY A 142 -0.84 1.69 -17.73
N PHE A 143 -1.33 0.99 -16.70
CA PHE A 143 -1.22 -0.47 -16.55
C PHE A 143 -2.58 -1.14 -16.78
N PRO A 144 -2.96 -1.46 -18.04
CA PRO A 144 -4.23 -2.11 -18.33
C PRO A 144 -4.26 -3.54 -17.79
N SER A 145 -5.45 -3.99 -17.35
CA SER A 145 -5.65 -5.32 -16.76
C SER A 145 -5.46 -6.47 -17.77
N ARG A 146 -5.57 -6.18 -19.05
CA ARG A 146 -5.31 -7.11 -20.17
C ARG A 146 -4.78 -6.30 -21.34
N SER A 147 -3.74 -6.77 -21.98
CA SER A 147 -3.27 -6.17 -23.22
C SER A 147 -3.66 -7.00 -24.41
N ASN A 148 -4.16 -6.32 -25.41
CA ASN A 148 -4.16 -6.78 -26.81
C ASN A 148 -2.89 -6.30 -27.53
N GLU A 149 -1.86 -5.89 -26.79
CA GLU A 149 -0.66 -5.28 -27.36
C GLU A 149 0.41 -6.32 -27.62
N GLU A 150 1.02 -6.22 -28.79
CA GLU A 150 2.14 -7.08 -29.25
C GLU A 150 3.43 -6.88 -28.43
N LYS A 151 3.47 -5.88 -27.52
CA LYS A 151 4.68 -5.56 -26.74
C LYS A 151 4.58 -6.11 -25.30
N PRO A 152 5.71 -6.59 -24.74
CA PRO A 152 5.77 -6.99 -23.34
C PRO A 152 5.36 -5.80 -22.43
N HIS A 153 4.53 -6.06 -21.43
CA HIS A 153 4.14 -5.08 -20.40
C HIS A 153 3.97 -5.77 -19.07
N ASN A 154 4.16 -5.00 -18.00
CA ASN A 154 3.92 -5.45 -16.65
C ASN A 154 2.41 -5.63 -16.43
N THR A 155 1.99 -6.73 -15.82
CA THR A 155 0.57 -7.04 -15.61
C THR A 155 0.16 -6.73 -14.18
N PHE A 156 -1.06 -6.24 -14.02
CA PHE A 156 -1.69 -5.99 -12.73
C PHE A 156 -3.09 -6.60 -12.71
N SER A 157 -3.40 -7.36 -11.69
CA SER A 157 -4.72 -7.97 -11.51
C SER A 157 -5.18 -7.91 -10.06
N THR A 158 -6.48 -7.72 -9.85
CA THR A 158 -7.09 -7.64 -8.52
C THR A 158 -7.87 -8.89 -8.19
N HIS A 159 -7.84 -9.30 -6.91
CA HIS A 159 -8.53 -10.49 -6.41
C HIS A 159 -9.20 -10.18 -5.08
N LYS A 160 -10.52 -10.38 -5.02
CA LYS A 160 -11.25 -10.21 -3.76
C LYS A 160 -11.11 -11.45 -2.90
N ALA A 161 -10.37 -11.34 -1.79
CA ALA A 161 -10.21 -12.43 -0.84
C ALA A 161 -9.83 -11.91 0.56
N ASN A 162 -10.14 -12.72 1.58
CA ASN A 162 -9.73 -12.46 2.96
C ASN A 162 -8.52 -13.34 3.31
N PHE A 163 -7.34 -12.75 3.38
CA PHE A 163 -6.13 -13.50 3.69
C PHE A 163 -5.97 -13.89 5.18
N LEU A 164 -6.89 -13.45 6.05
CA LEU A 164 -7.01 -13.98 7.41
C LEU A 164 -7.66 -15.38 7.44
N ALA A 165 -8.38 -15.77 6.38
CA ALA A 165 -9.03 -17.07 6.29
C ALA A 165 -7.98 -18.19 6.34
N ARG A 166 -8.29 -19.28 7.07
CA ARG A 166 -7.35 -20.40 7.27
C ARG A 166 -7.01 -21.14 5.98
N ASP A 167 -7.94 -21.14 5.03
CA ASP A 167 -7.83 -21.78 3.72
C ASP A 167 -7.40 -20.83 2.60
N PHE A 168 -6.96 -19.60 2.93
CA PHE A 168 -6.54 -18.61 1.95
C PHE A 168 -5.41 -19.12 1.04
N TRP A 169 -4.56 -20.03 1.52
CA TRP A 169 -3.52 -20.65 0.69
C TRP A 169 -4.09 -21.34 -0.57
N GLN A 170 -5.32 -21.90 -0.51
CA GLN A 170 -6.00 -22.47 -1.69
C GLN A 170 -6.39 -21.38 -2.69
N VAL A 171 -6.81 -20.21 -2.20
CA VAL A 171 -7.11 -19.06 -3.06
C VAL A 171 -5.83 -18.56 -3.72
N ALA A 172 -4.77 -18.37 -2.94
CA ALA A 172 -3.47 -17.94 -3.45
C ALA A 172 -2.92 -18.89 -4.53
N SER A 173 -2.99 -20.20 -4.31
CA SER A 173 -2.54 -21.22 -5.29
C SER A 173 -3.37 -21.24 -6.59
N ARG A 174 -4.64 -20.79 -6.54
CA ARG A 174 -5.45 -20.63 -7.77
C ARG A 174 -5.10 -19.35 -8.53
N ILE A 175 -4.68 -18.29 -7.82
CA ILE A 175 -4.19 -17.06 -8.43
C ILE A 175 -2.90 -17.35 -9.19
N ASN A 176 -1.94 -17.96 -8.50
CA ASN A 176 -0.69 -18.44 -9.08
C ASN A 176 -0.11 -19.58 -8.21
N PRO A 177 0.46 -20.62 -8.80
CA PRO A 177 0.96 -21.78 -8.04
C PRO A 177 2.08 -21.44 -7.06
N ALA A 178 2.94 -20.46 -7.36
CA ALA A 178 4.00 -20.00 -6.47
C ALA A 178 4.41 -18.55 -6.76
N PHE A 179 4.86 -17.83 -5.74
CA PHE A 179 5.24 -16.42 -5.82
C PHE A 179 6.74 -16.22 -5.57
N ASP A 180 7.33 -15.28 -6.32
CA ASP A 180 8.70 -14.81 -6.12
C ASP A 180 8.76 -13.74 -5.03
N ILE A 181 7.67 -12.96 -4.90
CA ILE A 181 7.59 -11.86 -3.95
C ILE A 181 6.22 -11.86 -3.29
N ILE A 182 6.18 -11.72 -1.97
CA ILE A 182 4.96 -11.39 -1.23
C ILE A 182 5.19 -10.07 -0.52
N THR A 183 4.30 -9.10 -0.73
CA THR A 183 4.31 -7.81 -0.04
C THR A 183 3.05 -7.63 0.78
N SER A 184 3.14 -6.84 1.86
CA SER A 184 1.99 -6.37 2.59
C SER A 184 2.32 -5.12 3.39
N ASN A 185 1.42 -4.14 3.37
CA ASN A 185 1.26 -3.15 4.42
C ASN A 185 -0.07 -3.47 5.13
N PRO A 186 -0.08 -4.44 6.05
CA PRO A 186 -1.33 -4.90 6.67
C PRO A 186 -1.78 -3.94 7.75
N PRO A 187 -3.04 -4.01 8.19
CA PRO A 187 -3.48 -3.35 9.41
C PRO A 187 -2.65 -3.82 10.60
N TYR A 188 -1.99 -2.88 11.30
CA TYR A 188 -1.05 -3.22 12.37
C TYR A 188 -1.28 -2.44 13.68
N ILE A 189 -2.27 -1.55 13.73
CA ILE A 189 -2.50 -0.71 14.91
C ILE A 189 -3.23 -1.54 15.97
N PRO A 190 -2.63 -1.75 17.17
CA PRO A 190 -3.27 -2.49 18.25
C PRO A 190 -4.44 -1.67 18.86
N PHE A 191 -5.34 -2.34 19.57
CA PHE A 191 -6.57 -1.75 20.08
C PHE A 191 -6.34 -0.47 20.90
N ASP A 192 -5.38 -0.47 21.81
CA ASP A 192 -5.12 0.66 22.70
C ASP A 192 -4.58 1.90 21.97
N GLU A 193 -3.90 1.70 20.85
CA GLU A 193 -3.40 2.78 19.98
C GLU A 193 -4.49 3.24 19.01
N TYR A 194 -5.32 2.33 18.53
CA TYR A 194 -6.43 2.65 17.64
C TYR A 194 -7.38 3.68 18.26
N LEU A 195 -7.68 3.55 19.56
CA LEU A 195 -8.52 4.51 20.29
C LEU A 195 -7.92 5.92 20.41
N LYS A 196 -6.63 6.09 20.13
CA LYS A 196 -5.89 7.37 20.23
C LYS A 196 -5.64 8.02 18.86
N LEU A 197 -6.12 7.40 17.77
CA LEU A 197 -5.94 7.95 16.44
C LEU A 197 -6.67 9.30 16.28
N SER A 198 -6.13 10.13 15.40
CA SER A 198 -6.74 11.43 15.12
C SER A 198 -8.12 11.28 14.50
N PRO A 199 -9.06 12.22 14.78
CA PRO A 199 -10.39 12.19 14.15
C PRO A 199 -10.34 12.20 12.62
N SER A 200 -9.35 12.83 12.01
CA SER A 200 -9.19 12.85 10.55
C SER A 200 -8.91 11.46 9.95
N VAL A 201 -8.24 10.59 10.69
CA VAL A 201 -8.02 9.19 10.27
C VAL A 201 -9.28 8.36 10.56
N LEU A 202 -9.81 8.43 11.79
CA LEU A 202 -10.95 7.62 12.21
C LEU A 202 -12.23 7.87 11.41
N ASN A 203 -12.45 9.12 10.99
CA ASN A 203 -13.69 9.51 10.30
C ASN A 203 -13.65 9.27 8.78
N PHE A 204 -12.48 9.10 8.18
CA PHE A 204 -12.33 9.11 6.73
C PHE A 204 -11.66 7.85 6.16
N GLU A 205 -10.82 7.17 6.93
CA GLU A 205 -10.16 5.93 6.50
C GLU A 205 -10.86 4.70 7.07
N ASP A 206 -10.88 3.57 6.31
CA ASP A 206 -11.56 2.34 6.74
C ASP A 206 -10.90 1.79 8.03
N PRO A 207 -11.65 1.60 9.11
CA PRO A 207 -11.14 0.92 10.31
C PRO A 207 -10.45 -0.41 10.02
N LYS A 208 -10.91 -1.13 9.00
CA LYS A 208 -10.31 -2.41 8.58
C LYS A 208 -8.93 -2.29 7.96
N ALA A 209 -8.57 -1.09 7.48
CA ALA A 209 -7.23 -0.80 6.95
C ALA A 209 -6.24 -0.40 8.06
N LEU A 210 -6.71 -0.13 9.26
CA LEU A 210 -5.92 0.41 10.37
C LEU A 210 -5.80 -0.58 11.54
N PHE A 211 -6.92 -1.18 11.96
CA PHE A 211 -6.99 -2.01 13.14
C PHE A 211 -6.41 -3.41 12.91
N GLY A 212 -5.25 -3.66 13.51
CA GLY A 212 -4.50 -4.91 13.39
C GLY A 212 -4.92 -6.01 14.37
N GLY A 213 -6.03 -5.82 15.11
CA GLY A 213 -6.45 -6.74 16.17
C GLY A 213 -5.96 -6.31 17.57
N PRO A 214 -6.18 -7.13 18.61
CA PRO A 214 -5.79 -6.82 19.98
C PRO A 214 -4.30 -6.50 20.14
N SER A 215 -3.42 -7.28 19.51
CA SER A 215 -1.97 -7.09 19.59
C SER A 215 -1.37 -6.31 18.42
N GLY A 216 -2.12 -6.16 17.30
CA GLY A 216 -1.63 -5.62 16.05
C GLY A 216 -0.75 -6.60 15.26
N LEU A 217 -0.67 -7.88 15.67
CA LEU A 217 0.16 -8.91 15.04
C LEU A 217 -0.64 -9.97 14.28
N GLU A 218 -1.96 -9.90 14.31
CA GLU A 218 -2.87 -10.92 13.81
C GLU A 218 -2.70 -11.18 12.30
N PHE A 219 -2.46 -10.12 11.55
CA PHE A 219 -2.22 -10.20 10.10
C PHE A 219 -0.88 -10.86 9.79
N TYR A 220 0.16 -10.58 10.56
CA TYR A 220 1.48 -11.21 10.39
C TYR A 220 1.45 -12.71 10.68
N HIS A 221 0.67 -13.14 11.67
CA HIS A 221 0.42 -14.58 11.91
C HIS A 221 -0.32 -15.24 10.75
N ALA A 222 -1.26 -14.53 10.09
CA ALA A 222 -1.93 -15.05 8.91
C ALA A 222 -0.96 -15.18 7.72
N ILE A 223 -0.10 -14.19 7.52
CA ILE A 223 0.94 -14.24 6.48
C ILE A 223 1.93 -15.38 6.77
N ALA A 224 2.36 -15.54 8.02
CA ALA A 224 3.23 -16.64 8.43
C ALA A 224 2.61 -18.02 8.13
N ARG A 225 1.30 -18.21 8.38
CA ARG A 225 0.59 -19.44 7.99
C ARG A 225 0.59 -19.64 6.47
N LEU A 226 0.34 -18.57 5.69
CA LEU A 226 0.35 -18.64 4.23
C LEU A 226 1.72 -19.11 3.71
N VAL A 227 2.80 -18.45 4.13
CA VAL A 227 4.16 -18.77 3.65
C VAL A 227 4.68 -20.10 4.15
N SER A 228 4.10 -20.65 5.23
CA SER A 228 4.37 -22.01 5.70
C SER A 228 3.70 -23.08 4.85
N SER A 229 2.70 -22.72 4.03
CA SER A 229 2.05 -23.67 3.13
C SER A 229 3.03 -24.12 2.05
N LYS A 230 2.93 -25.40 1.68
CA LYS A 230 3.79 -25.97 0.66
C LYS A 230 3.58 -25.27 -0.69
N ASP A 231 4.67 -25.01 -1.37
CA ASP A 231 4.72 -24.50 -2.76
C ASP A 231 4.17 -23.07 -2.98
N ILE A 232 3.87 -22.30 -1.92
CA ILE A 232 3.45 -20.89 -2.06
C ILE A 232 4.63 -19.98 -2.43
N LEU A 233 5.81 -20.26 -1.91
CA LEU A 233 7.02 -19.49 -2.20
C LEU A 233 7.93 -20.27 -3.14
N ARG A 234 8.43 -19.58 -4.17
CA ARG A 234 9.50 -20.11 -5.02
C ARG A 234 10.83 -20.18 -4.28
N PRO A 235 11.78 -21.00 -4.75
CA PRO A 235 13.17 -20.86 -4.30
C PRO A 235 13.65 -19.41 -4.49
N ASP A 236 14.40 -18.90 -3.51
CA ASP A 236 14.88 -17.49 -3.45
C ASP A 236 13.78 -16.41 -3.35
N ALA A 237 12.56 -16.79 -3.02
CA ALA A 237 11.46 -15.84 -2.83
C ALA A 237 11.72 -14.86 -1.67
N MET A 238 11.10 -13.70 -1.78
CA MET A 238 11.20 -12.63 -0.78
C MET A 238 9.81 -12.27 -0.24
N VAL A 239 9.76 -12.04 1.07
CA VAL A 239 8.58 -11.47 1.75
C VAL A 239 8.98 -10.12 2.35
N ALA A 240 8.22 -9.06 2.05
CA ALA A 240 8.45 -7.71 2.54
C ALA A 240 7.18 -7.19 3.25
N LEU A 241 7.28 -6.93 4.54
CA LEU A 241 6.16 -6.57 5.40
C LEU A 241 6.41 -5.21 6.07
N GLU A 242 5.55 -4.23 5.79
CA GLU A 242 5.52 -3.01 6.59
C GLU A 242 5.06 -3.32 8.01
N VAL A 243 5.62 -2.61 9.00
CA VAL A 243 5.34 -2.82 10.42
C VAL A 243 5.10 -1.51 11.15
N GLY A 244 4.26 -1.58 12.18
CA GLY A 244 4.02 -0.49 13.10
C GLY A 244 5.21 -0.22 14.03
N HIS A 245 5.08 0.86 14.79
CA HIS A 245 6.10 1.24 15.77
C HIS A 245 6.34 0.11 16.77
N ASN A 246 7.62 -0.22 17.01
CA ASN A 246 8.06 -1.28 17.93
C ASN A 246 7.64 -2.73 17.60
N GLN A 247 7.04 -3.00 16.42
CA GLN A 247 6.59 -4.35 16.05
C GLN A 247 7.66 -5.16 15.29
N ALA A 248 8.67 -4.54 14.72
CA ALA A 248 9.61 -5.17 13.79
C ALA A 248 10.26 -6.46 14.33
N ARG A 249 10.70 -6.46 15.58
CA ARG A 249 11.31 -7.64 16.19
C ARG A 249 10.33 -8.80 16.41
N SER A 250 9.08 -8.47 16.80
CA SER A 250 8.02 -9.47 16.95
C SER A 250 7.66 -10.08 15.60
N VAL A 251 7.51 -9.26 14.56
CA VAL A 251 7.21 -9.73 13.19
C VAL A 251 8.39 -10.55 12.63
N GLU A 252 9.63 -10.11 12.82
CA GLU A 252 10.82 -10.88 12.46
C GLU A 252 10.80 -12.27 13.12
N SER A 253 10.50 -12.34 14.42
CA SER A 253 10.41 -13.60 15.17
C SER A 253 9.29 -14.51 14.63
N ILE A 254 8.12 -13.94 14.31
CA ILE A 254 7.00 -14.68 13.69
C ILE A 254 7.44 -15.29 12.35
N MET A 255 8.14 -14.53 11.51
CA MET A 255 8.60 -15.01 10.21
C MET A 255 9.69 -16.08 10.37
N ARG A 256 10.64 -15.90 11.26
CA ARG A 256 11.68 -16.91 11.57
C ARG A 256 11.09 -18.23 12.08
N ALA A 257 10.07 -18.14 12.93
CA ALA A 257 9.40 -19.33 13.49
C ALA A 257 8.73 -20.22 12.43
N THR A 258 8.50 -19.73 11.20
CA THR A 258 8.01 -20.56 10.08
C THR A 258 9.02 -21.58 9.60
N GLY A 259 10.31 -21.41 9.88
CA GLY A 259 11.41 -22.25 9.37
C GLY A 259 11.60 -22.16 7.85
N ARG A 260 10.96 -21.21 7.16
CA ARG A 260 11.01 -21.09 5.69
C ARG A 260 12.13 -20.19 5.18
N PHE A 261 12.66 -19.32 6.04
CA PHE A 261 13.56 -18.26 5.63
C PHE A 261 14.98 -18.46 6.17
N ARG A 262 15.95 -18.37 5.26
CA ARG A 262 17.39 -18.44 5.61
C ARG A 262 17.92 -17.10 6.16
N LEU A 263 17.27 -15.97 5.77
CA LEU A 263 17.69 -14.63 6.16
C LEU A 263 16.48 -13.78 6.49
N THR A 264 16.58 -13.00 7.56
CA THR A 264 15.65 -11.92 7.87
C THR A 264 16.41 -10.64 8.16
N GLU A 265 15.86 -9.51 7.70
CA GLU A 265 16.42 -8.18 7.88
C GLU A 265 15.33 -7.21 8.34
N ILE A 266 15.70 -6.19 9.12
CA ILE A 266 14.82 -5.08 9.45
C ILE A 266 15.35 -3.84 8.77
N TRP A 267 14.51 -3.22 7.92
CA TRP A 267 14.85 -1.97 7.24
C TRP A 267 14.31 -0.78 8.01
N LEU A 268 15.13 0.28 8.05
CA LEU A 268 14.75 1.56 8.62
C LEU A 268 14.16 2.46 7.54
N ASP A 269 13.22 3.30 7.95
CA ASP A 269 12.75 4.42 7.13
C ASP A 269 13.78 5.58 7.12
N PRO A 270 13.58 6.62 6.31
CA PRO A 270 14.50 7.77 6.25
C PRO A 270 14.66 8.54 7.56
N TRP A 271 13.75 8.33 8.51
CA TRP A 271 13.79 8.95 9.85
C TRP A 271 14.40 8.03 10.91
N GLY A 272 14.98 6.89 10.51
CA GLY A 272 15.65 5.95 11.39
C GLY A 272 14.74 5.02 12.18
N LYS A 273 13.44 4.94 11.86
CA LYS A 273 12.52 4.01 12.51
C LYS A 273 12.48 2.67 11.79
N GLN A 274 12.40 1.58 12.56
CA GLN A 274 12.18 0.25 12.02
C GLN A 274 10.80 0.22 11.32
N ARG A 275 10.79 -0.04 10.00
CA ARG A 275 9.57 0.08 9.20
C ARG A 275 9.22 -1.16 8.38
N THR A 276 10.18 -1.97 8.02
CA THR A 276 9.92 -3.12 7.15
C THR A 276 10.69 -4.33 7.62
N VAL A 277 10.05 -5.48 7.65
CA VAL A 277 10.69 -6.79 7.84
C VAL A 277 10.80 -7.48 6.49
N ILE A 278 12.01 -7.84 6.11
CA ILE A 278 12.32 -8.62 4.93
C ILE A 278 12.66 -10.04 5.36
N ALA A 279 12.11 -11.04 4.66
CA ALA A 279 12.46 -12.44 4.85
C ALA A 279 12.73 -13.10 3.50
N ARG A 280 13.86 -13.83 3.37
CA ARG A 280 14.32 -14.50 2.13
C ARG A 280 14.38 -16.01 2.35
N VAL A 281 13.82 -16.76 1.39
CA VAL A 281 13.88 -18.23 1.35
C VAL A 281 15.29 -18.71 1.09
#